data_1cc9c4f50f1c2899064359879d2bcf53
#
_entry.id   1cc9c4f50f1c2899064359879d2bcf53
#
_cell.length_a   1.000
_cell.length_b   1.000
_cell.length_c   1.000
_cell.angle_alpha   90.00
_cell.angle_beta   90.00
_cell.angle_gamma   90.00
#
_symmetry.space_group_name_H-M   'P 1'
#
loop_
_entity.id
_entity.type
_entity.pdbx_description
1 polymer ?
#
loop_
_entity_poly.entity_id
_entity_poly.type
_entity_poly.pdbx_seq_one_letter_code
_entity_poly.pdbx_strand_id
1 'polypeptide(L)'
;MGKHNLGYFLHEGVSNMFSHGFMSFASIGITVACLLIMGTFTLVAVNANELLAGLEQENEILAFVDESYSRNEALGVQRELEALPNVLTTTYVSKAQAMDSFAEKYADDPLFQNLDPEILRDRYVVKIESLEQQSQTVAQLRQVPGIADVSAYEEIASGFIAIRNIASVVCAALIAILFIVSVFILSTTIKVTTFDRREEIAIMRMVGATNGFIRWPFVYEGLLLGFL
;
A
#
# COMPACT_ATOMS: atom_id res chain seq x y z
N MET A 1 14.02 45.07 -17.94
CA MET A 1 13.29 43.95 -17.28
C MET A 1 13.67 43.98 -15.81
N GLY A 2 12.78 44.53 -14.96
CA GLY A 2 13.06 44.73 -13.55
C GLY A 2 13.19 43.40 -12.82
N LYS A 3 14.18 43.27 -11.93
CA LYS A 3 14.29 42.19 -10.97
C LYS A 3 12.97 42.17 -10.22
N HIS A 4 12.17 41.12 -10.46
CA HIS A 4 10.95 40.88 -9.69
C HIS A 4 11.36 40.82 -8.23
N ASN A 5 10.90 41.75 -7.40
CA ASN A 5 11.09 41.74 -5.97
C ASN A 5 10.23 40.59 -5.41
N LEU A 6 10.77 39.36 -5.43
CA LEU A 6 10.17 38.18 -4.81
C LEU A 6 9.71 38.47 -3.38
N GLY A 7 10.50 39.30 -2.65
CA GLY A 7 10.16 39.75 -1.32
C GLY A 7 8.87 40.59 -1.25
N TYR A 8 8.62 41.43 -2.25
CA TYR A 8 7.38 42.21 -2.34
C TYR A 8 6.16 41.29 -2.55
N PHE A 9 6.25 40.40 -3.51
CA PHE A 9 5.14 39.46 -3.81
C PHE A 9 4.85 38.49 -2.68
N LEU A 10 5.88 38.02 -1.95
CA LEU A 10 5.71 37.20 -0.76
C LEU A 10 5.07 38.00 0.39
N HIS A 11 5.54 39.24 0.62
CA HIS A 11 4.98 40.11 1.67
C HIS A 11 3.51 40.46 1.37
N GLU A 12 3.20 40.76 0.12
CA GLU A 12 1.85 41.06 -0.36
C GLU A 12 0.95 39.83 -0.22
N GLY A 13 1.43 38.63 -0.60
CA GLY A 13 0.69 37.38 -0.45
C GLY A 13 0.35 37.05 1.01
N VAL A 14 1.30 37.22 1.92
CA VAL A 14 1.10 37.04 3.37
C VAL A 14 0.15 38.08 3.94
N SER A 15 0.33 39.39 3.60
CA SER A 15 -0.54 40.47 4.05
C SER A 15 -2.00 40.24 3.63
N ASN A 16 -2.19 39.74 2.40
CA ASN A 16 -3.51 39.43 1.86
C ASN A 16 -4.21 38.30 2.59
N MET A 17 -3.47 37.26 2.98
CA MET A 17 -3.97 36.15 3.77
C MET A 17 -4.61 36.62 5.10
N PHE A 18 -4.03 37.69 5.71
CA PHE A 18 -4.53 38.22 6.97
C PHE A 18 -5.63 39.29 6.81
N SER A 19 -5.71 39.97 5.66
CA SER A 19 -6.70 41.02 5.40
C SER A 19 -8.13 40.49 5.27
N HIS A 20 -8.30 39.24 4.74
CA HIS A 20 -9.59 38.54 4.66
C HIS A 20 -9.62 37.34 5.61
N GLY A 21 -9.15 37.52 6.84
CA GLY A 21 -8.77 36.51 7.82
C GLY A 21 -9.69 35.29 7.93
N PHE A 22 -11.02 35.47 8.03
CA PHE A 22 -11.92 34.35 8.28
C PHE A 22 -12.05 33.41 7.05
N MET A 23 -12.09 33.96 5.84
CA MET A 23 -12.28 33.17 4.61
C MET A 23 -11.01 32.44 4.20
N SER A 24 -9.84 33.08 4.35
CA SER A 24 -8.52 32.46 4.14
C SER A 24 -8.26 31.39 5.20
N PHE A 25 -8.64 31.63 6.46
CA PHE A 25 -8.49 30.66 7.54
C PHE A 25 -9.35 29.40 7.32
N ALA A 26 -10.59 29.59 6.85
CA ALA A 26 -11.46 28.47 6.50
C ALA A 26 -10.89 27.63 5.34
N SER A 27 -10.37 28.29 4.29
CA SER A 27 -9.77 27.61 3.14
C SER A 27 -8.53 26.83 3.52
N ILE A 28 -7.65 27.40 4.34
CA ILE A 28 -6.45 26.73 4.88
C ILE A 28 -6.88 25.50 5.69
N GLY A 29 -7.84 25.68 6.62
CA GLY A 29 -8.31 24.59 7.47
C GLY A 29 -8.88 23.41 6.67
N ILE A 30 -9.67 23.69 5.63
CA ILE A 30 -10.21 22.64 4.76
C ILE A 30 -9.11 21.98 3.94
N THR A 31 -8.16 22.76 3.39
CA THR A 31 -7.04 22.21 2.61
C THR A 31 -6.16 21.31 3.48
N VAL A 32 -5.81 21.76 4.68
CA VAL A 32 -5.05 20.96 5.66
C VAL A 32 -5.79 19.67 6.00
N ALA A 33 -7.09 19.76 6.28
CA ALA A 33 -7.89 18.57 6.55
C ALA A 33 -7.91 17.58 5.38
N CYS A 34 -8.08 18.06 4.15
CA CYS A 34 -8.02 17.22 2.96
C CYS A 34 -6.65 16.55 2.78
N LEU A 35 -5.54 17.29 2.99
CA LEU A 35 -4.18 16.76 2.89
C LEU A 35 -3.89 15.73 3.98
N LEU A 36 -4.33 15.97 5.21
CA LEU A 36 -4.19 15.01 6.32
C LEU A 36 -4.96 13.72 6.05
N ILE A 37 -6.19 13.83 5.58
CA ILE A 37 -7.00 12.66 5.23
C ILE A 37 -6.34 11.89 4.08
N MET A 38 -5.92 12.59 3.02
CA MET A 38 -5.24 11.97 1.87
C MET A 38 -3.93 11.29 2.31
N GLY A 39 -3.12 11.96 3.14
CA GLY A 39 -1.89 11.39 3.70
C GLY A 39 -2.15 10.14 4.55
N THR A 40 -3.18 10.17 5.39
CA THR A 40 -3.58 9.03 6.20
C THR A 40 -3.99 7.83 5.34
N PHE A 41 -4.84 8.04 4.34
CA PHE A 41 -5.23 6.95 3.42
C PHE A 41 -4.05 6.41 2.62
N THR A 42 -3.12 7.26 2.18
CA THR A 42 -1.90 6.83 1.51
C THR A 42 -1.03 5.97 2.42
N LEU A 43 -0.83 6.40 3.68
CA LEU A 43 -0.09 5.63 4.67
C LEU A 43 -0.75 4.29 4.97
N VAL A 44 -2.07 4.26 5.14
CA VAL A 44 -2.81 3.01 5.36
C VAL A 44 -2.64 2.07 4.17
N ALA A 45 -2.75 2.57 2.93
CA ALA A 45 -2.58 1.75 1.74
C ALA A 45 -1.17 1.15 1.61
N VAL A 46 -0.13 1.95 1.89
CA VAL A 46 1.27 1.49 1.85
C VAL A 46 1.53 0.46 2.95
N ASN A 47 1.14 0.76 4.21
CA ASN A 47 1.34 -0.16 5.33
C ASN A 47 0.53 -1.45 5.19
N ALA A 48 -0.68 -1.39 4.61
CA ALA A 48 -1.45 -2.59 4.33
C ALA A 48 -0.72 -3.52 3.35
N ASN A 49 -0.09 -2.96 2.32
CA ASN A 49 0.72 -3.75 1.39
C ASN A 49 1.94 -4.38 2.07
N GLU A 50 2.64 -3.68 2.95
CA GLU A 50 3.78 -4.22 3.69
C GLU A 50 3.38 -5.32 4.69
N LEU A 51 2.24 -5.13 5.40
CA LEU A 51 1.71 -6.15 6.29
C LEU A 51 1.32 -7.43 5.53
N LEU A 52 0.71 -7.27 4.35
CA LEU A 52 0.35 -8.40 3.51
C LEU A 52 1.58 -9.11 2.94
N ALA A 53 2.62 -8.36 2.53
CA ALA A 53 3.89 -8.95 2.11
C ALA A 53 4.57 -9.75 3.23
N GLY A 54 4.44 -9.32 4.49
CA GLY A 54 4.88 -10.09 5.66
C GLY A 54 4.11 -11.40 5.83
N LEU A 55 2.78 -11.36 5.68
CA LEU A 55 1.94 -12.55 5.71
C LEU A 55 2.17 -13.49 4.52
N GLU A 56 2.53 -12.93 3.35
CA GLU A 56 2.94 -13.70 2.17
C GLU A 56 4.17 -14.56 2.47
N GLN A 57 5.14 -14.02 3.21
CA GLN A 57 6.35 -14.76 3.59
C GLN A 57 6.09 -15.87 4.63
N GLU A 58 5.04 -15.73 5.43
CA GLU A 58 4.62 -16.74 6.42
C GLU A 58 3.67 -17.80 5.81
N ASN A 59 3.15 -17.57 4.61
CA ASN A 59 2.22 -18.50 3.96
C ASN A 59 3.00 -19.65 3.32
N GLU A 60 3.04 -20.76 4.02
CA GLU A 60 3.75 -21.96 3.63
C GLU A 60 2.79 -22.96 2.95
N ILE A 61 3.21 -23.51 1.81
CA ILE A 61 2.54 -24.64 1.17
C ILE A 61 3.23 -25.90 1.66
N LEU A 62 2.45 -26.85 2.17
CA LEU A 62 2.95 -28.15 2.58
C LEU A 62 2.75 -29.16 1.44
N ALA A 63 3.85 -29.62 0.84
CA ALA A 63 3.83 -30.69 -0.14
C ALA A 63 4.27 -32.00 0.53
N PHE A 64 3.34 -32.94 0.68
CA PHE A 64 3.58 -34.20 1.33
C PHE A 64 4.21 -35.20 0.35
N VAL A 65 5.29 -35.83 0.80
CA VAL A 65 6.01 -36.83 0.01
C VAL A 65 5.24 -38.15 0.05
N ASP A 66 5.28 -38.87 -1.07
CA ASP A 66 4.68 -40.20 -1.17
C ASP A 66 5.45 -41.19 -0.27
N GLU A 67 4.70 -41.99 0.52
CA GLU A 67 5.26 -42.94 1.46
C GLU A 67 6.08 -44.08 0.79
N SER A 68 5.89 -44.28 -0.50
CA SER A 68 6.67 -45.24 -1.29
C SER A 68 8.10 -44.81 -1.56
N TYR A 69 8.38 -43.51 -1.38
CA TYR A 69 9.69 -42.92 -1.63
C TYR A 69 10.63 -43.13 -0.45
N SER A 70 11.82 -43.63 -0.73
CA SER A 70 12.90 -43.63 0.25
C SER A 70 13.38 -42.20 0.54
N ARG A 71 14.04 -42.00 1.66
CA ARG A 71 14.58 -40.67 2.03
C ARG A 71 15.48 -40.05 0.96
N ASN A 72 16.27 -40.86 0.24
CA ASN A 72 17.14 -40.36 -0.81
C ASN A 72 16.35 -39.93 -2.05
N GLU A 73 15.31 -40.66 -2.41
CA GLU A 73 14.39 -40.29 -3.49
C GLU A 73 13.61 -39.05 -3.13
N ALA A 74 13.10 -38.97 -1.90
CA ALA A 74 12.44 -37.78 -1.37
C ALA A 74 13.33 -36.53 -1.49
N LEU A 75 14.61 -36.61 -1.11
CA LEU A 75 15.55 -35.50 -1.26
C LEU A 75 15.83 -35.13 -2.74
N GLY A 76 15.66 -36.08 -3.67
CA GLY A 76 15.80 -35.83 -5.11
C GLY A 76 14.72 -34.91 -5.67
N VAL A 77 13.51 -34.94 -5.11
CA VAL A 77 12.36 -34.13 -5.54
C VAL A 77 12.59 -32.64 -5.29
N GLN A 78 13.45 -32.26 -4.36
CA GLN A 78 13.72 -30.86 -4.03
C GLN A 78 14.07 -30.01 -5.25
N ARG A 79 14.92 -30.51 -6.14
CA ARG A 79 15.34 -29.77 -7.35
C ARG A 79 14.19 -29.50 -8.31
N GLU A 80 13.25 -30.45 -8.41
CA GLU A 80 12.09 -30.29 -9.26
C GLU A 80 11.12 -29.25 -8.68
N LEU A 81 10.96 -29.22 -7.35
CA LEU A 81 10.17 -28.22 -6.65
C LEU A 81 10.77 -26.81 -6.79
N GLU A 82 12.08 -26.67 -6.64
CA GLU A 82 12.81 -25.39 -6.78
C GLU A 82 12.84 -24.87 -8.23
N ALA A 83 12.64 -25.75 -9.21
CA ALA A 83 12.57 -25.35 -10.61
C ALA A 83 11.20 -24.77 -11.02
N LEU A 84 10.18 -24.88 -10.17
CA LEU A 84 8.85 -24.36 -10.46
C LEU A 84 8.82 -22.83 -10.38
N PRO A 85 8.10 -22.17 -11.29
CA PRO A 85 7.89 -20.74 -11.20
C PRO A 85 7.13 -20.39 -9.92
N ASN A 86 7.41 -19.21 -9.35
CA ASN A 86 6.81 -18.74 -8.09
C ASN A 86 7.28 -19.49 -6.82
N VAL A 87 8.16 -20.48 -6.90
CA VAL A 87 8.78 -21.11 -5.74
C VAL A 87 10.04 -20.34 -5.34
N LEU A 88 10.07 -19.84 -4.11
CA LEU A 88 11.19 -19.08 -3.58
C LEU A 88 12.22 -19.99 -2.89
N THR A 89 11.75 -20.83 -1.99
CA THR A 89 12.57 -21.79 -1.24
C THR A 89 11.77 -23.04 -0.91
N THR A 90 12.46 -24.18 -0.83
CA THR A 90 11.90 -25.44 -0.36
C THR A 90 12.74 -25.99 0.79
N THR A 91 12.08 -26.43 1.86
CA THR A 91 12.72 -27.04 3.01
C THR A 91 12.13 -28.40 3.26
N TYR A 92 12.95 -29.45 3.23
CA TYR A 92 12.52 -30.79 3.59
C TYR A 92 12.38 -30.92 5.11
N VAL A 93 11.24 -31.41 5.57
CA VAL A 93 10.92 -31.65 6.97
C VAL A 93 10.48 -33.10 7.09
N SER A 94 11.27 -33.90 7.81
CA SER A 94 10.93 -35.30 8.10
C SER A 94 9.75 -35.39 9.07
N LYS A 95 9.04 -36.53 9.05
CA LYS A 95 7.95 -36.80 10.01
C LYS A 95 8.35 -36.61 11.47
N ALA A 96 9.59 -36.97 11.83
CA ALA A 96 10.11 -36.78 13.18
C ALA A 96 10.27 -35.30 13.52
N GLN A 97 10.89 -34.50 12.63
CA GLN A 97 11.04 -33.06 12.82
C GLN A 97 9.67 -32.34 12.81
N ALA A 98 8.74 -32.82 11.99
CA ALA A 98 7.39 -32.29 11.96
C ALA A 98 6.66 -32.56 13.29
N MET A 99 6.86 -33.71 13.91
CA MET A 99 6.30 -34.04 15.21
C MET A 99 6.91 -33.20 16.33
N ASP A 100 8.24 -33.00 16.30
CA ASP A 100 8.93 -32.15 17.30
C ASP A 100 8.37 -30.72 17.26
N SER A 101 8.25 -30.14 16.05
CA SER A 101 7.68 -28.80 15.87
C SER A 101 6.20 -28.73 16.28
N PHE A 102 5.44 -29.79 16.04
CA PHE A 102 4.04 -29.88 16.43
C PHE A 102 3.89 -29.97 17.94
N ALA A 103 4.70 -30.81 18.60
CA ALA A 103 4.73 -30.97 20.05
C ALA A 103 5.14 -29.67 20.76
N GLU A 104 6.10 -28.90 20.20
CA GLU A 104 6.50 -27.61 20.73
C GLU A 104 5.37 -26.57 20.62
N LYS A 105 4.71 -26.52 19.46
CA LYS A 105 3.61 -25.57 19.20
C LYS A 105 2.37 -25.81 20.08
N TYR A 106 2.10 -27.07 20.43
CA TYR A 106 0.93 -27.47 21.20
C TYR A 106 1.30 -28.09 22.55
N ALA A 107 2.43 -27.65 23.12
CA ALA A 107 2.95 -28.17 24.40
C ALA A 107 1.96 -28.07 25.57
N ASP A 108 1.11 -27.04 25.54
CA ASP A 108 0.13 -26.77 26.60
C ASP A 108 -1.19 -27.56 26.44
N ASP A 109 -1.39 -28.28 25.33
CA ASP A 109 -2.62 -29.02 25.06
C ASP A 109 -2.40 -30.53 25.29
N PRO A 110 -3.05 -31.12 26.34
CA PRO A 110 -2.90 -32.56 26.67
C PRO A 110 -3.28 -33.51 25.54
N LEU A 111 -4.12 -33.08 24.62
CA LEU A 111 -4.62 -33.92 23.50
C LEU A 111 -3.50 -34.28 22.51
N PHE A 112 -2.43 -33.46 22.45
CA PHE A 112 -1.37 -33.59 21.46
C PHE A 112 -0.06 -34.14 22.04
N GLN A 113 0.02 -34.42 23.35
CA GLN A 113 1.25 -34.85 24.02
C GLN A 113 1.74 -36.26 23.72
N ASN A 114 0.89 -37.14 23.17
CA ASN A 114 1.20 -38.57 22.95
C ASN A 114 0.86 -39.03 21.52
N LEU A 115 1.10 -38.19 20.53
CA LEU A 115 0.88 -38.57 19.13
C LEU A 115 2.05 -39.41 18.62
N ASP A 116 1.72 -40.46 17.86
CA ASP A 116 2.73 -41.26 17.17
C ASP A 116 3.30 -40.50 15.97
N PRO A 117 4.61 -40.37 15.85
CA PRO A 117 5.25 -39.74 14.69
C PRO A 117 4.87 -40.35 13.34
N GLU A 118 4.45 -41.63 13.34
CA GLU A 118 3.99 -42.33 12.13
C GLU A 118 2.68 -41.76 11.53
N ILE A 119 1.95 -40.96 12.28
CA ILE A 119 0.75 -40.26 11.79
C ILE A 119 1.12 -39.15 10.79
N LEU A 120 2.31 -38.59 10.92
CA LEU A 120 2.79 -37.53 10.07
C LEU A 120 3.60 -38.09 8.88
N ARG A 121 3.57 -37.37 7.77
CA ARG A 121 4.33 -37.69 6.56
C ARG A 121 5.53 -36.76 6.43
N ASP A 122 6.55 -37.25 5.75
CA ASP A 122 7.60 -36.39 5.24
C ASP A 122 7.00 -35.34 4.32
N ARG A 123 7.47 -34.12 4.41
CA ARG A 123 6.90 -33.01 3.65
C ARG A 123 7.95 -32.00 3.25
N TYR A 124 7.67 -31.27 2.22
CA TYR A 124 8.33 -30.04 1.88
C TYR A 124 7.51 -28.84 2.34
N VAL A 125 8.17 -27.91 3.01
CA VAL A 125 7.66 -26.58 3.27
C VAL A 125 8.12 -25.71 2.10
N VAL A 126 7.18 -25.30 1.27
CA VAL A 126 7.42 -24.51 0.06
C VAL A 126 6.99 -23.08 0.32
N LYS A 127 7.93 -22.15 0.22
CA LYS A 127 7.66 -20.70 0.26
C LYS A 127 7.54 -20.18 -1.15
N ILE A 128 6.56 -19.32 -1.38
CA ILE A 128 6.24 -18.76 -2.68
C ILE A 128 6.50 -17.25 -2.71
N GLU A 129 6.78 -16.73 -3.91
CA GLU A 129 7.04 -15.31 -4.12
C GLU A 129 5.75 -14.48 -4.14
N SER A 130 4.67 -15.02 -4.74
CA SER A 130 3.40 -14.32 -4.94
C SER A 130 2.21 -15.18 -4.59
N LEU A 131 1.32 -14.68 -3.72
CA LEU A 131 0.04 -15.33 -3.36
C LEU A 131 -0.94 -15.38 -4.54
N GLU A 132 -0.89 -14.42 -5.46
CA GLU A 132 -1.74 -14.41 -6.65
C GLU A 132 -1.56 -15.65 -7.52
N GLN A 133 -0.36 -16.23 -7.50
CA GLN A 133 -0.01 -17.43 -8.27
C GLN A 133 -0.10 -18.71 -7.44
N GLN A 134 -0.52 -18.63 -6.17
CA GLN A 134 -0.56 -19.78 -5.26
C GLN A 134 -1.36 -20.96 -5.82
N SER A 135 -2.58 -20.75 -6.31
CA SER A 135 -3.42 -21.84 -6.85
C SER A 135 -2.77 -22.50 -8.07
N GLN A 136 -2.08 -21.73 -8.91
CA GLN A 136 -1.34 -22.30 -10.04
C GLN A 136 -0.13 -23.10 -9.55
N THR A 137 0.60 -22.58 -8.56
CA THR A 137 1.76 -23.26 -7.96
C THR A 137 1.33 -24.56 -7.29
N VAL A 138 0.22 -24.56 -6.54
CA VAL A 138 -0.36 -25.78 -5.95
C VAL A 138 -0.70 -26.84 -7.00
N ALA A 139 -1.31 -26.40 -8.12
CA ALA A 139 -1.63 -27.31 -9.22
C ALA A 139 -0.37 -27.91 -9.88
N GLN A 140 0.74 -27.14 -9.96
CA GLN A 140 2.02 -27.63 -10.47
C GLN A 140 2.71 -28.56 -9.47
N LEU A 141 2.71 -28.23 -8.18
CA LEU A 141 3.27 -29.08 -7.12
C LEU A 141 2.61 -30.45 -7.08
N ARG A 142 1.30 -30.55 -7.27
CA ARG A 142 0.57 -31.82 -7.34
C ARG A 142 0.95 -32.69 -8.55
N GLN A 143 1.56 -32.12 -9.56
CA GLN A 143 2.01 -32.85 -10.75
C GLN A 143 3.47 -33.35 -10.63
N VAL A 144 4.21 -32.95 -9.60
CA VAL A 144 5.58 -33.36 -9.38
C VAL A 144 5.60 -34.81 -8.91
N PRO A 145 6.34 -35.72 -9.59
CA PRO A 145 6.49 -37.10 -9.18
C PRO A 145 7.06 -37.19 -7.75
N GLY A 146 6.44 -38.00 -6.91
CA GLY A 146 6.84 -38.17 -5.50
C GLY A 146 6.13 -37.25 -4.52
N ILE A 147 5.24 -36.37 -4.99
CA ILE A 147 4.33 -35.60 -4.13
C ILE A 147 2.96 -36.31 -4.13
N ALA A 148 2.52 -36.76 -2.95
CA ALA A 148 1.25 -37.45 -2.78
C ALA A 148 0.09 -36.49 -2.60
N ASP A 149 0.30 -35.37 -1.88
CA ASP A 149 -0.72 -34.37 -1.63
C ASP A 149 -0.09 -33.00 -1.34
N VAL A 150 -0.88 -31.95 -1.56
CA VAL A 150 -0.46 -30.57 -1.31
C VAL A 150 -1.54 -29.87 -0.49
N SER A 151 -1.16 -29.37 0.67
CA SER A 151 -2.00 -28.56 1.54
C SER A 151 -1.56 -27.09 1.49
N ALA A 152 -2.49 -26.22 1.15
CA ALA A 152 -2.29 -24.78 1.14
C ALA A 152 -3.57 -24.09 1.61
N TYR A 153 -3.43 -22.97 2.29
CA TYR A 153 -4.56 -22.15 2.74
C TYR A 153 -5.07 -21.23 1.62
N GLU A 154 -5.50 -21.82 0.50
CA GLU A 154 -5.91 -21.10 -0.70
C GLU A 154 -7.10 -20.13 -0.46
N GLU A 155 -8.07 -20.53 0.36
CA GLU A 155 -9.23 -19.69 0.68
C GLU A 155 -8.80 -18.45 1.48
N ILE A 156 -7.86 -18.61 2.40
CA ILE A 156 -7.32 -17.50 3.20
C ILE A 156 -6.54 -16.55 2.30
N ALA A 157 -5.65 -17.07 1.46
CA ALA A 157 -4.86 -16.30 0.52
C ALA A 157 -5.74 -15.48 -0.45
N SER A 158 -6.74 -16.12 -1.05
CA SER A 158 -7.69 -15.45 -1.97
C SER A 158 -8.50 -14.36 -1.27
N GLY A 159 -8.88 -14.59 0.00
CA GLY A 159 -9.55 -13.61 0.83
C GLY A 159 -8.68 -12.36 1.08
N PHE A 160 -7.41 -12.55 1.41
CA PHE A 160 -6.45 -11.44 1.58
C PHE A 160 -6.25 -10.64 0.30
N ILE A 161 -6.08 -11.30 -0.83
CA ILE A 161 -5.94 -10.64 -2.14
C ILE A 161 -7.17 -9.81 -2.47
N ALA A 162 -8.37 -10.36 -2.25
CA ALA A 162 -9.62 -9.64 -2.49
C ALA A 162 -9.74 -8.38 -1.61
N ILE A 163 -9.47 -8.49 -0.31
CA ILE A 163 -9.50 -7.37 0.64
C ILE A 163 -8.48 -6.30 0.23
N ARG A 164 -7.24 -6.69 -0.11
CA ARG A 164 -6.20 -5.76 -0.58
C ARG A 164 -6.65 -4.99 -1.81
N ASN A 165 -7.19 -5.69 -2.81
CA ASN A 165 -7.61 -5.05 -4.06
C ASN A 165 -8.78 -4.09 -3.83
N ILE A 166 -9.77 -4.47 -3.04
CA ILE A 166 -10.90 -3.61 -2.69
C ILE A 166 -10.39 -2.37 -1.92
N ALA A 167 -9.56 -2.56 -0.91
CA ALA A 167 -9.00 -1.46 -0.12
C ALA A 167 -8.18 -0.50 -1.00
N SER A 168 -7.33 -1.02 -1.90
CA SER A 168 -6.54 -0.22 -2.83
C SER A 168 -7.41 0.62 -3.77
N VAL A 169 -8.45 0.03 -4.37
CA VAL A 169 -9.37 0.74 -5.26
C VAL A 169 -10.15 1.82 -4.50
N VAL A 170 -10.64 1.51 -3.30
CA VAL A 170 -11.36 2.48 -2.45
C VAL A 170 -10.44 3.62 -2.04
N CYS A 171 -9.22 3.34 -1.58
CA CYS A 171 -8.24 4.37 -1.24
C CYS A 171 -7.90 5.26 -2.44
N ALA A 172 -7.64 4.67 -3.60
CA ALA A 172 -7.35 5.42 -4.82
C ALA A 172 -8.51 6.33 -5.24
N ALA A 173 -9.74 5.84 -5.16
CA ALA A 173 -10.94 6.64 -5.46
C ALA A 173 -11.10 7.80 -4.48
N LEU A 174 -10.93 7.57 -3.19
CA LEU A 174 -11.00 8.62 -2.16
C LEU A 174 -9.92 9.68 -2.36
N ILE A 175 -8.67 9.27 -2.63
CA ILE A 175 -7.56 10.19 -2.93
C ILE A 175 -7.90 11.07 -4.14
N ALA A 176 -8.43 10.48 -5.21
CA ALA A 176 -8.82 11.22 -6.42
C ALA A 176 -9.93 12.24 -6.13
N ILE A 177 -10.96 11.86 -5.38
CA ILE A 177 -12.07 12.75 -4.99
C ILE A 177 -11.54 13.89 -4.14
N LEU A 178 -10.73 13.61 -3.10
CA LEU A 178 -10.17 14.62 -2.22
C LEU A 178 -9.25 15.59 -2.98
N PHE A 179 -8.48 15.09 -3.94
CA PHE A 179 -7.65 15.93 -4.81
C PHE A 179 -8.50 16.90 -5.64
N ILE A 180 -9.57 16.41 -6.27
CA ILE A 180 -10.50 17.26 -7.04
C ILE A 180 -11.15 18.31 -6.15
N VAL A 181 -11.62 17.94 -4.96
CA VAL A 181 -12.22 18.86 -3.99
C VAL A 181 -11.21 19.92 -3.55
N SER A 182 -9.98 19.54 -3.26
CA SER A 182 -8.90 20.46 -2.88
C SER A 182 -8.63 21.49 -3.98
N VAL A 183 -8.49 21.05 -5.23
CA VAL A 183 -8.29 21.97 -6.38
C VAL A 183 -9.50 22.90 -6.56
N PHE A 184 -10.71 22.39 -6.39
CA PHE A 184 -11.92 23.20 -6.48
C PHE A 184 -11.98 24.28 -5.41
N ILE A 185 -11.66 23.94 -4.14
CA ILE A 185 -11.61 24.88 -3.02
C ILE A 185 -10.58 25.97 -3.28
N LEU A 186 -9.34 25.59 -3.63
CA LEU A 186 -8.28 26.56 -3.96
C LEU A 186 -8.70 27.49 -5.10
N SER A 187 -9.28 26.94 -6.17
CA SER A 187 -9.76 27.74 -7.30
C SER A 187 -10.85 28.73 -6.89
N THR A 188 -11.77 28.30 -6.03
CA THR A 188 -12.87 29.15 -5.56
C THR A 188 -12.33 30.27 -4.63
N THR A 189 -11.41 29.93 -3.73
CA THR A 189 -10.77 30.91 -2.85
C THR A 189 -10.07 32.00 -3.65
N ILE A 190 -9.24 31.61 -4.64
CA ILE A 190 -8.53 32.57 -5.51
C ILE A 190 -9.52 33.46 -6.29
N LYS A 191 -10.63 32.89 -6.78
CA LYS A 191 -11.65 33.67 -7.49
C LYS A 191 -12.31 34.71 -6.58
N VAL A 192 -12.66 34.34 -5.37
CA VAL A 192 -13.30 35.26 -4.41
C VAL A 192 -12.32 36.36 -4.01
N THR A 193 -11.07 36.03 -3.66
CA THR A 193 -10.04 37.02 -3.36
C THR A 193 -9.80 37.98 -4.52
N THR A 194 -9.78 37.47 -5.76
CA THR A 194 -9.62 38.30 -6.97
C THR A 194 -10.83 39.23 -7.18
N PHE A 195 -12.05 38.75 -6.86
CA PHE A 195 -13.26 39.55 -7.01
C PHE A 195 -13.31 40.67 -5.96
N ASP A 196 -12.91 40.43 -4.74
CA ASP A 196 -12.89 41.43 -3.67
C ASP A 196 -11.90 42.56 -3.99
N ARG A 197 -10.81 42.24 -4.71
CA ARG A 197 -9.78 43.22 -5.14
C ARG A 197 -9.99 43.82 -6.53
N ARG A 198 -11.18 43.70 -7.08
CA ARG A 198 -11.48 44.16 -8.46
C ARG A 198 -11.20 45.64 -8.69
N GLU A 199 -11.41 46.50 -7.67
CA GLU A 199 -11.15 47.95 -7.77
C GLU A 199 -9.65 48.26 -7.83
N GLU A 200 -8.82 47.61 -7.00
CA GLU A 200 -7.38 47.69 -7.03
C GLU A 200 -6.81 47.21 -8.38
N ILE A 201 -7.34 46.10 -8.89
CA ILE A 201 -6.95 45.56 -10.21
C ILE A 201 -7.33 46.52 -11.32
N ALA A 202 -8.49 47.20 -11.24
CA ALA A 202 -8.91 48.20 -12.20
C ALA A 202 -7.96 49.37 -12.20
N ILE A 203 -7.56 49.87 -11.04
CA ILE A 203 -6.58 50.97 -10.90
C ILE A 203 -5.21 50.55 -11.50
N MET A 204 -4.72 49.36 -11.18
CA MET A 204 -3.47 48.83 -11.74
C MET A 204 -3.50 48.79 -13.28
N ARG A 205 -4.63 48.41 -13.86
CA ARG A 205 -4.83 48.37 -15.33
C ARG A 205 -4.80 49.80 -15.91
N MET A 206 -5.44 50.74 -15.24
CA MET A 206 -5.46 52.13 -15.71
C MET A 206 -4.05 52.77 -15.74
N VAL A 207 -3.17 52.43 -14.82
CA VAL A 207 -1.78 52.87 -14.79
C VAL A 207 -0.85 52.02 -15.68
N GLY A 208 -1.38 51.08 -16.46
CA GLY A 208 -0.64 50.31 -17.47
C GLY A 208 0.05 49.06 -16.95
N ALA A 209 -0.31 48.52 -15.81
CA ALA A 209 0.24 47.28 -15.31
C ALA A 209 -0.04 46.09 -16.25
N THR A 210 0.99 45.25 -16.47
CA THR A 210 0.87 44.07 -17.33
C THR A 210 -0.01 42.97 -16.65
N ASN A 211 -0.69 42.16 -17.46
CA ASN A 211 -1.50 41.04 -16.93
C ASN A 211 -0.68 40.05 -16.07
N GLY A 212 0.62 39.90 -16.39
CA GLY A 212 1.52 39.08 -15.57
C GLY A 212 1.71 39.68 -14.17
N PHE A 213 1.96 40.97 -14.07
CA PHE A 213 2.16 41.67 -12.80
C PHE A 213 0.93 41.57 -11.89
N ILE A 214 -0.27 41.62 -12.48
CA ILE A 214 -1.56 41.48 -11.74
C ILE A 214 -1.77 40.06 -11.26
N ARG A 215 -1.35 39.03 -12.02
CA ARG A 215 -1.62 37.62 -11.70
C ARG A 215 -0.63 36.99 -10.72
N TRP A 216 0.61 37.41 -10.72
CA TRP A 216 1.66 36.83 -9.91
C TRP A 216 1.37 36.81 -8.41
N PRO A 217 0.83 37.83 -7.76
CA PRO A 217 0.45 37.78 -6.34
C PRO A 217 -0.48 36.64 -6.01
N PHE A 218 -1.49 36.36 -6.84
CA PHE A 218 -2.45 35.27 -6.62
C PHE A 218 -1.83 33.88 -6.84
N VAL A 219 -0.83 33.77 -7.72
CA VAL A 219 -0.07 32.53 -7.89
C VAL A 219 0.78 32.24 -6.64
N TYR A 220 1.42 33.27 -6.07
CA TYR A 220 2.17 33.11 -4.82
C TYR A 220 1.26 32.83 -3.63
N GLU A 221 0.09 33.44 -3.57
CA GLU A 221 -0.93 33.14 -2.55
C GLU A 221 -1.35 31.67 -2.61
N GLY A 222 -1.68 31.16 -3.80
CA GLY A 222 -2.03 29.74 -3.99
C GLY A 222 -0.88 28.79 -3.64
N LEU A 223 0.37 29.15 -3.97
CA LEU A 223 1.55 28.38 -3.58
C LEU A 223 1.77 28.36 -2.07
N LEU A 224 1.60 29.49 -1.39
CA LEU A 224 1.73 29.60 0.06
C LEU A 224 0.63 28.80 0.77
N LEU A 225 -0.62 28.87 0.29
CA LEU A 225 -1.73 28.10 0.82
C LEU A 225 -1.56 26.58 0.67
N GLY A 226 -0.91 26.15 -0.40
CA GLY A 226 -0.62 24.74 -0.63
C GLY A 226 0.63 24.22 0.09
N PHE A 227 1.51 25.12 0.53
CA PHE A 227 2.75 24.77 1.23
C PHE A 227 2.58 24.77 2.76
N LEU A 228 1.63 25.52 3.30
CA LEU A 228 1.23 25.56 4.72
C LEU A 228 0.42 24.34 5.11
#